data_ed33b9881a054378d48a3d67d96bfdc8
#
_entry.id   ed33b9881a054378d48a3d67d96bfdc8
#
_cell.length_a   1.000
_cell.length_b   1.000
_cell.length_c   1.000
_cell.angle_alpha   90.00
_cell.angle_beta   90.00
_cell.angle_gamma   90.00
#
_symmetry.space_group_name_H-M   'P 1'
#
loop_
_entity.id
_entity.type
_entity.pdbx_description
1 polymer ?
#
loop_
_entity_poly.entity_id
_entity_poly.type
_entity_poly.pdbx_seq_one_letter_code
_entity_poly.pdbx_strand_id
1 'polypeptide(L)' 'MTPEEKEAYRKACEQTDAIFALEGFQPTEQSKAIDAAVLAGRVTLTQAANELREYIKQHKAVEGFVASRSWA' A
#
# COMPACT_ATOMS: atom_id res chain seq x y z
N MET A 1 18.32 -8.46 -3.96
CA MET A 1 17.78 -7.11 -3.79
C MET A 1 18.91 -6.15 -3.49
N THR A 2 19.00 -5.06 -4.23
CA THR A 2 20.05 -4.05 -4.01
C THR A 2 19.77 -3.23 -2.77
N PRO A 3 20.76 -2.53 -2.21
CA PRO A 3 20.52 -1.65 -1.06
C PRO A 3 19.48 -0.55 -1.36
N GLU A 4 19.46 -0.03 -2.59
CA GLU A 4 18.46 0.97 -2.99
C GLU A 4 17.05 0.38 -3.02
N GLU A 5 16.92 -0.85 -3.50
CA GLU A 5 15.63 -1.54 -3.52
C GLU A 5 15.13 -1.83 -2.11
N LYS A 6 16.02 -2.23 -1.21
CA LYS A 6 15.67 -2.46 0.19
C LYS A 6 15.18 -1.18 0.84
N GLU A 7 15.87 -0.07 0.58
CA GLU A 7 15.48 1.23 1.13
C GLU A 7 14.12 1.67 0.59
N ALA A 8 13.88 1.49 -0.69
CA ALA A 8 12.60 1.83 -1.30
C ALA A 8 11.47 0.99 -0.72
N TYR A 9 11.72 -0.31 -0.53
CA TYR A 9 10.74 -1.21 0.06
C TYR A 9 10.43 -0.81 1.51
N ARG A 10 11.47 -0.50 2.29
CA ARG A 10 11.29 -0.07 3.67
C ARG A 10 10.46 1.21 3.75
N LYS A 11 10.73 2.18 2.89
CA LYS A 11 9.95 3.43 2.84
C LYS A 11 8.50 3.17 2.46
N ALA A 12 8.28 2.30 1.49
CA ALA A 12 6.92 1.93 1.08
C ALA A 12 6.16 1.30 2.25
N CYS A 13 6.80 0.37 2.96
CA CYS A 13 6.19 -0.26 4.14
C CYS A 13 5.85 0.76 5.22
N GLU A 14 6.78 1.66 5.53
CA GLU A 14 6.56 2.68 6.54
C GLU A 14 5.37 3.57 6.19
N GLN A 15 5.27 4.01 4.95
CA GLN A 15 4.19 4.90 4.53
C GLN A 15 2.85 4.19 4.48
N THR A 16 2.83 2.97 3.98
CA THR A 16 1.61 2.17 3.92
C THR A 16 1.11 1.87 5.33
N ASP A 17 2.01 1.47 6.23
CA ASP A 17 1.67 1.18 7.61
C ASP A 17 1.16 2.42 8.34
N ALA A 18 1.74 3.59 8.06
CA ALA A 18 1.30 4.85 8.64
C ALA A 18 -0.12 5.19 8.19
N ILE A 19 -0.47 4.93 6.93
CA ILE A 19 -1.82 5.16 6.42
C ILE A 19 -2.82 4.25 7.14
N PHE A 20 -2.50 2.97 7.28
CA PHE A 20 -3.37 2.04 8.00
C PHE A 20 -3.55 2.46 9.45
N ALA A 21 -2.48 2.84 10.12
CA ALA A 21 -2.54 3.29 11.51
C ALA A 21 -3.38 4.56 11.66
N LEU A 22 -3.21 5.51 10.74
CA LEU A 22 -3.94 6.77 10.76
C LEU A 22 -5.45 6.55 10.61
N GLU A 23 -5.83 5.58 9.79
CA GLU A 23 -7.23 5.25 9.56
C GLU A 23 -7.79 4.23 10.57
N GLY A 24 -6.98 3.81 11.54
CA GLY A 24 -7.40 2.89 12.59
C GLY A 24 -7.35 1.42 12.21
N PHE A 25 -6.61 1.08 11.18
CA PHE A 25 -6.47 -0.31 10.73
C PHE A 25 -5.08 -0.86 11.04
N GLN A 26 -5.00 -2.17 11.15
CA GLN A 26 -3.72 -2.87 11.32
C GLN A 26 -3.11 -3.16 9.95
N PRO A 27 -1.76 -3.10 9.81
CA PRO A 27 -1.12 -3.58 8.60
C PRO A 27 -1.44 -5.06 8.39
N THR A 28 -1.82 -5.42 7.15
CA THR A 28 -2.28 -6.78 6.82
C THR A 28 -1.59 -7.25 5.54
N GLU A 29 -2.08 -8.35 4.99
CA GLU A 29 -1.65 -8.84 3.69
C GLU A 29 -1.86 -7.83 2.58
N GLN A 30 -2.86 -6.95 2.74
CA GLN A 30 -3.11 -5.86 1.80
C GLN A 30 -1.90 -4.92 1.73
N SER A 31 -1.32 -4.54 2.87
CA SER A 31 -0.15 -3.66 2.89
C SER A 31 1.03 -4.32 2.20
N LYS A 32 1.24 -5.62 2.43
CA LYS A 32 2.33 -6.35 1.80
C LYS A 32 2.17 -6.42 0.28
N ALA A 33 0.94 -6.64 -0.19
CA ALA A 33 0.66 -6.70 -1.61
C ALA A 33 0.86 -5.34 -2.28
N ILE A 34 0.48 -4.26 -1.62
CA ILE A 34 0.70 -2.90 -2.11
C ILE A 34 2.21 -2.64 -2.23
N ASP A 35 2.95 -2.96 -1.19
CA ASP A 35 4.39 -2.73 -1.17
C ASP A 35 5.10 -3.54 -2.26
N ALA A 36 4.69 -4.77 -2.48
CA ALA A 36 5.23 -5.62 -3.53
C ALA A 36 4.96 -5.03 -4.92
N ALA A 37 3.77 -4.48 -5.14
CA ALA A 37 3.42 -3.85 -6.41
C ALA A 37 4.24 -2.58 -6.65
N VAL A 38 4.47 -1.78 -5.61
CA VAL A 38 5.32 -0.59 -5.69
C VAL A 38 6.75 -1.00 -6.04
N LEU A 39 7.28 -1.99 -5.36
CA LEU A 39 8.64 -2.47 -5.60
C LEU A 39 8.80 -3.02 -7.02
N ALA A 40 7.78 -3.71 -7.52
CA ALA A 40 7.78 -4.27 -8.88
C ALA A 40 7.58 -3.21 -9.97
N GLY A 41 7.28 -1.97 -9.60
CA GLY A 41 7.08 -0.90 -10.56
C GLY A 41 5.72 -0.88 -11.21
N ARG A 42 4.75 -1.63 -10.68
CA ARG A 42 3.39 -1.67 -11.26
C ARG A 42 2.56 -0.47 -10.86
N VAL A 43 2.92 0.19 -9.77
CA VAL A 43 2.24 1.36 -9.27
C VAL A 43 3.25 2.21 -8.50
N THR A 44 3.04 3.52 -8.44
CA THR A 44 3.88 4.38 -7.61
C THR A 44 3.33 4.40 -6.19
N LEU A 45 4.21 4.68 -5.23
CA LEU A 45 3.81 4.77 -3.83
C LEU A 45 2.75 5.86 -3.63
N THR A 46 2.93 7.01 -4.27
CA THR A 46 1.97 8.12 -4.19
C THR A 46 0.60 7.70 -4.70
N GLN A 47 0.56 7.05 -5.85
CA GLN A 47 -0.70 6.58 -6.44
C GLN A 47 -1.37 5.55 -5.53
N ALA A 48 -0.60 4.58 -5.05
CA ALA A 48 -1.14 3.53 -4.17
C ALA A 48 -1.72 4.15 -2.90
N ALA A 49 -1.00 5.10 -2.30
CA ALA A 49 -1.45 5.76 -1.08
C ALA A 49 -2.76 6.54 -1.31
N ASN A 50 -2.84 7.28 -2.41
CA ASN A 50 -4.04 8.05 -2.73
C ASN A 50 -5.24 7.14 -2.96
N GLU A 51 -5.05 6.06 -3.71
CA GLU A 51 -6.12 5.11 -3.99
C GLU A 51 -6.59 4.40 -2.71
N LEU A 52 -5.64 4.06 -1.84
CA LEU A 52 -5.97 3.43 -0.57
C LEU A 52 -6.82 4.35 0.30
N ARG A 53 -6.46 5.62 0.41
CA ARG A 53 -7.22 6.59 1.18
C ARG A 53 -8.63 6.76 0.64
N GLU A 54 -8.77 6.86 -0.68
CA GLU A 54 -10.09 6.99 -1.32
C GLU A 54 -10.94 5.75 -1.06
N TYR A 55 -10.34 4.58 -1.18
CA TYR A 55 -11.05 3.33 -0.93
C TYR A 55 -11.58 3.27 0.51
N ILE A 56 -10.74 3.62 1.48
CA ILE A 56 -11.12 3.62 2.88
C ILE A 56 -12.26 4.60 3.13
N LYS A 57 -12.22 5.79 2.52
CA LYS A 57 -13.28 6.77 2.65
C LYS A 57 -14.61 6.24 2.14
N GLN A 58 -14.59 5.55 1.00
CA GLN A 58 -15.80 5.05 0.37
C GLN A 58 -16.37 3.82 1.06
N HIS A 59 -15.52 2.92 1.47
CA HIS A 59 -15.94 1.59 1.96
C HIS A 59 -15.81 1.43 3.47
N LYS A 60 -15.12 2.32 4.16
CA LYS A 60 -14.87 2.24 5.59
C LYS A 60 -14.18 0.94 6.00
N ALA A 61 -13.44 0.34 5.06
CA ALA A 61 -12.72 -0.92 5.29
C ALA A 61 -11.59 -1.03 4.28
N VAL A 62 -10.61 -1.86 4.59
CA VAL A 62 -9.46 -2.13 3.72
C VAL A 62 -9.66 -3.41 2.91
N GLU A 63 -10.53 -4.30 3.37
CA GLU A 63 -10.77 -5.58 2.72
C GLU A 63 -11.21 -5.40 1.27
N GLY A 64 -10.60 -6.19 0.38
CA GLY A 64 -10.91 -6.15 -1.03
C GLY A 64 -10.21 -5.04 -1.81
N PHE A 65 -9.43 -4.20 -1.15
CA PHE A 65 -8.74 -3.10 -1.83
C PHE A 65 -7.84 -3.62 -2.94
N VAL A 66 -6.90 -4.49 -2.58
CA VAL A 66 -5.93 -5.01 -3.55
C VAL A 66 -6.62 -5.81 -4.65
N ALA A 67 -7.61 -6.61 -4.29
CA ALA A 67 -8.35 -7.40 -5.28
C ALA A 67 -9.07 -6.55 -6.32
N SER A 68 -9.42 -5.31 -5.99
CA SER A 68 -10.10 -4.40 -6.90
C SER A 68 -9.14 -3.56 -7.74
N ARG A 69 -7.83 -3.68 -7.54
CA ARG A 69 -6.84 -2.87 -8.24
C ARG A 69 -6.34 -3.55 -9.50
N SER A 70 -6.23 -2.78 -10.58
CA SER A 70 -5.71 -3.30 -11.84
C SER A 70 -4.21 -3.55 -11.82
N TRP A 71 -3.50 -2.88 -10.93
CA TRP A 71 -2.05 -3.01 -10.81
C TRP A 71 -1.62 -4.10 -9.81
N ALA A 72 -2.57 -4.67 -9.11
CA ALA A 72 -2.27 -5.69 -8.09
C ALA A 72 -2.05 -7.07 -8.71
#